data_b86b3a805d6065ca89b876ff6e05abde
#
_entry.id   b86b3a805d6065ca89b876ff6e05abde
#
_cell.length_a   1.000
_cell.length_b   1.000
_cell.length_c   1.000
_cell.angle_alpha   90.00
_cell.angle_beta   90.00
_cell.angle_gamma   90.00
#
_symmetry.space_group_name_H-M   'P 1'
#
loop_
_entity.id
_entity.type
_entity.pdbx_description
1 polymer ?
#
loop_
_entity_poly.entity_id
_entity_poly.type
_entity_poly.pdbx_seq_one_letter_code
_entity_poly.pdbx_strand_id
1 'polypeptide(L)'
;MNRFVVLLMTLCCCIVSVQAQTARDYIRRGNRLMLDTLGGNDESEKAIVQYKKAIEMDTTMAIAHYNLGTALIRQNNAQEAMKEFQTAAKFETDKKRLSDIYHNMGVLLHVGQKYAEAVECYKESLRNDPSNHETRYNYILAKWHLKNQQGDGGENEQDQKDKEQQQDKQDEKQNQQQNQ
;
A
#
# COMPACT_ATOMS: atom_id res chain seq x y z
N MET A 1 45.22 7.92 0.18
CA MET A 1 43.99 7.53 -0.58
C MET A 1 44.19 8.01 -2.02
N ASN A 2 44.23 7.09 -2.99
CA ASN A 2 44.62 7.38 -4.39
C ASN A 2 43.64 8.36 -5.04
N ARG A 3 44.11 9.45 -5.64
CA ARG A 3 43.30 10.44 -6.35
C ARG A 3 42.37 9.79 -7.40
N PHE A 4 42.79 8.69 -8.01
CA PHE A 4 42.01 7.88 -8.93
C PHE A 4 40.78 7.24 -8.26
N VAL A 5 40.92 6.74 -7.04
CA VAL A 5 39.80 6.10 -6.31
C VAL A 5 38.74 7.15 -5.95
N VAL A 6 39.16 8.34 -5.52
CA VAL A 6 38.24 9.45 -5.23
C VAL A 6 37.50 9.90 -6.50
N LEU A 7 38.17 10.02 -7.63
CA LEU A 7 37.56 10.36 -8.91
C LEU A 7 36.55 9.30 -9.39
N LEU A 8 36.88 8.03 -9.24
CA LEU A 8 35.94 6.92 -9.56
C LEU A 8 34.70 6.93 -8.65
N MET A 9 34.88 7.18 -7.34
CA MET A 9 33.75 7.26 -6.39
C MET A 9 32.85 8.45 -6.70
N THR A 10 33.43 9.64 -7.02
CA THR A 10 32.60 10.81 -7.39
C THR A 10 31.86 10.62 -8.69
N LEU A 11 32.47 9.98 -9.70
CA LEU A 11 31.80 9.66 -10.96
C LEU A 11 30.65 8.66 -10.76
N CYS A 12 30.86 7.63 -9.94
CA CYS A 12 29.83 6.65 -9.59
C CYS A 12 28.64 7.31 -8.87
N CYS A 13 28.90 8.20 -7.89
CA CYS A 13 27.86 8.95 -7.20
C CYS A 13 27.05 9.86 -8.15
N CYS A 14 27.70 10.48 -9.13
CA CYS A 14 27.03 11.31 -10.14
C CYS A 14 26.09 10.47 -11.04
N ILE A 15 26.52 9.29 -11.47
CA ILE A 15 25.70 8.40 -12.30
C ILE A 15 24.45 7.94 -11.53
N VAL A 16 24.61 7.50 -10.29
CA VAL A 16 23.47 7.06 -9.45
C VAL A 16 22.47 8.19 -9.21
N SER A 17 22.95 9.41 -8.97
CA SER A 17 22.06 10.56 -8.75
C SER A 17 21.26 10.95 -10.00
N VAL A 18 21.86 10.84 -11.20
CA VAL A 18 21.17 11.09 -12.47
C VAL A 18 20.10 10.03 -12.72
N GLN A 19 20.40 8.75 -12.47
CA GLN A 19 19.43 7.67 -12.64
C GLN A 19 18.23 7.83 -11.69
N ALA A 20 18.47 8.15 -10.42
CA ALA A 20 17.41 8.39 -9.45
C ALA A 20 16.52 9.57 -9.84
N GLN A 21 17.09 10.65 -10.40
CA GLN A 21 16.31 11.78 -10.90
C GLN A 21 15.43 11.37 -12.09
N THR A 22 15.97 10.60 -13.01
CA THR A 22 15.24 10.09 -14.18
C THR A 22 14.08 9.17 -13.77
N ALA A 23 14.31 8.27 -12.82
CA ALA A 23 13.26 7.40 -12.28
C ALA A 23 12.09 8.21 -11.67
N ARG A 24 12.40 9.25 -10.89
CA ARG A 24 11.37 10.15 -10.33
C ARG A 24 10.57 10.89 -11.41
N ASP A 25 11.21 11.26 -12.51
CA ASP A 25 10.54 11.92 -13.64
C ASP A 25 9.56 10.97 -14.34
N TYR A 26 9.90 9.69 -14.48
CA TYR A 26 8.97 8.68 -14.97
C TYR A 26 7.77 8.51 -14.02
N ILE A 27 7.99 8.45 -12.71
CA ILE A 27 6.89 8.39 -11.73
C ILE A 27 5.97 9.60 -11.86
N ARG A 28 6.50 10.82 -11.96
CA ARG A 28 5.70 12.04 -12.14
C ARG A 28 4.84 12.00 -13.40
N ARG A 29 5.40 11.48 -14.52
CA ARG A 29 4.65 11.30 -15.77
C ARG A 29 3.53 10.28 -15.60
N GLY A 30 3.82 9.14 -14.98
CA GLY A 30 2.82 8.11 -14.66
C GLY A 30 1.69 8.67 -13.79
N ASN A 31 2.03 9.40 -12.73
CA ASN A 31 1.04 10.02 -11.84
C ASN A 31 0.14 11.03 -12.59
N ARG A 32 0.69 11.81 -13.51
CA ARG A 32 -0.10 12.73 -14.35
C ARG A 32 -1.10 11.96 -15.20
N LEU A 33 -0.67 10.89 -15.87
CA LEU A 33 -1.55 10.05 -16.67
C LEU A 33 -2.66 9.40 -15.83
N MET A 34 -2.35 8.98 -14.60
CA MET A 34 -3.36 8.45 -13.68
C MET A 34 -4.39 9.51 -13.24
N LEU A 35 -4.00 10.78 -13.12
CA LEU A 35 -4.92 11.89 -12.86
C LEU A 35 -5.82 12.18 -14.07
N ASP A 36 -5.27 12.15 -15.29
CA ASP A 36 -6.03 12.30 -16.53
C ASP A 36 -7.07 11.17 -16.69
N THR A 37 -6.76 9.95 -16.25
CA THR A 37 -7.71 8.83 -16.18
C THR A 37 -8.91 9.15 -15.28
N LEU A 38 -8.72 9.86 -14.16
CA LEU A 38 -9.82 10.32 -13.31
C LEU A 38 -10.72 11.34 -14.01
N GLY A 39 -10.20 12.07 -15.00
CA GLY A 39 -10.92 13.00 -15.87
C GLY A 39 -11.75 12.35 -16.98
N GLY A 40 -11.77 11.00 -17.09
CA GLY A 40 -12.58 10.24 -18.04
C GLY A 40 -11.83 9.62 -19.22
N ASN A 41 -10.53 9.88 -19.37
CA ASN A 41 -9.68 9.20 -20.34
C ASN A 41 -8.89 8.10 -19.65
N ASP A 42 -9.06 6.84 -20.05
CA ASP A 42 -8.27 5.75 -19.45
C ASP A 42 -6.82 5.75 -20.00
N GLU A 43 -5.94 6.40 -19.27
CA GLU A 43 -4.51 6.50 -19.55
C GLU A 43 -3.67 5.55 -18.67
N SER A 44 -4.32 4.62 -17.95
CA SER A 44 -3.65 3.72 -17.01
C SER A 44 -2.62 2.82 -17.70
N GLU A 45 -2.86 2.39 -18.95
CA GLU A 45 -1.88 1.62 -19.71
C GLU A 45 -0.59 2.42 -19.98
N LYS A 46 -0.72 3.69 -20.36
CA LYS A 46 0.43 4.57 -20.54
C LYS A 46 1.16 4.86 -19.22
N ALA A 47 0.41 4.98 -18.12
CA ALA A 47 0.98 5.14 -16.78
C ALA A 47 1.80 3.91 -16.37
N ILE A 48 1.31 2.69 -16.62
CA ILE A 48 2.03 1.43 -16.41
C ILE A 48 3.40 1.45 -17.09
N VAL A 49 3.44 1.88 -18.35
CA VAL A 49 4.72 2.00 -19.10
C VAL A 49 5.69 2.95 -18.39
N GLN A 50 5.21 4.08 -17.86
CA GLN A 50 6.07 5.02 -17.15
C GLN A 50 6.59 4.43 -15.82
N TYR A 51 5.73 3.76 -15.04
CA TYR A 51 6.16 3.14 -13.79
C TYR A 51 7.15 2.00 -14.03
N LYS A 52 6.96 1.17 -15.07
CA LYS A 52 7.92 0.13 -15.46
C LYS A 52 9.29 0.74 -15.82
N LYS A 53 9.33 1.84 -16.55
CA LYS A 53 10.60 2.56 -16.82
C LYS A 53 11.27 3.10 -15.55
N ALA A 54 10.50 3.55 -14.57
CA ALA A 54 11.06 3.96 -13.29
C ALA A 54 11.70 2.78 -12.54
N ILE A 55 11.05 1.62 -12.54
CA ILE A 55 11.55 0.37 -11.93
C ILE A 55 12.81 -0.14 -12.65
N GLU A 56 12.89 -0.01 -13.98
CA GLU A 56 14.11 -0.34 -14.74
C GLU A 56 15.31 0.51 -14.32
N MET A 57 15.09 1.76 -13.89
CA MET A 57 16.15 2.65 -13.39
C MET A 57 16.52 2.34 -11.93
N ASP A 58 15.53 1.97 -11.10
CA ASP A 58 15.73 1.63 -9.70
C ASP A 58 14.67 0.58 -9.26
N THR A 59 15.11 -0.67 -9.21
CA THR A 59 14.26 -1.82 -8.85
C THR A 59 13.85 -1.85 -7.38
N THR A 60 14.42 -0.99 -6.54
CA THR A 60 14.10 -0.90 -5.10
C THR A 60 13.15 0.24 -4.78
N MET A 61 12.70 0.99 -5.78
CA MET A 61 11.86 2.16 -5.59
C MET A 61 10.41 1.76 -5.23
N ALA A 62 10.12 1.65 -3.94
CA ALA A 62 8.82 1.22 -3.40
C ALA A 62 7.64 1.98 -4.01
N ILE A 63 7.76 3.30 -4.17
CA ILE A 63 6.69 4.14 -4.73
C ILE A 63 6.39 3.80 -6.20
N ALA A 64 7.36 3.37 -7.00
CA ALA A 64 7.14 2.97 -8.37
C ALA A 64 6.34 1.66 -8.44
N HIS A 65 6.70 0.68 -7.62
CA HIS A 65 5.96 -0.58 -7.47
C HIS A 65 4.53 -0.35 -6.95
N TYR A 66 4.35 0.49 -5.93
CA TYR A 66 3.03 0.84 -5.41
C TYR A 66 2.13 1.47 -6.49
N ASN A 67 2.64 2.44 -7.24
CA ASN A 67 1.89 3.12 -8.29
C ASN A 67 1.59 2.18 -9.46
N LEU A 68 2.53 1.29 -9.82
CA LEU A 68 2.31 0.26 -10.82
C LEU A 68 1.19 -0.70 -10.39
N GLY A 69 1.21 -1.18 -9.15
CA GLY A 69 0.15 -2.00 -8.59
C GLY A 69 -1.22 -1.32 -8.66
N THR A 70 -1.29 -0.03 -8.31
CA THR A 70 -2.52 0.77 -8.39
C THR A 70 -3.03 0.91 -9.84
N ALA A 71 -2.14 1.12 -10.80
CA ALA A 71 -2.51 1.21 -12.21
C ALA A 71 -2.99 -0.16 -12.77
N LEU A 72 -2.36 -1.25 -12.34
CA LEU A 72 -2.75 -2.62 -12.71
C LEU A 72 -4.15 -3.01 -12.19
N ILE A 73 -4.55 -2.51 -11.01
CA ILE A 73 -5.92 -2.69 -10.52
C ILE A 73 -6.93 -2.10 -11.49
N ARG A 74 -6.68 -0.91 -12.04
CA ARG A 74 -7.57 -0.29 -13.04
C ARG A 74 -7.69 -1.12 -14.31
N GLN A 75 -6.63 -1.85 -14.67
CA GLN A 75 -6.62 -2.79 -15.78
C GLN A 75 -7.19 -4.18 -15.41
N ASN A 76 -7.82 -4.32 -14.24
CA ASN A 76 -8.33 -5.59 -13.71
C ASN A 76 -7.27 -6.70 -13.60
N ASN A 77 -5.98 -6.32 -13.52
CA ASN A 77 -4.87 -7.26 -13.36
C ASN A 77 -4.47 -7.40 -11.88
N ALA A 78 -5.38 -7.97 -11.08
CA ALA A 78 -5.21 -8.10 -9.64
C ALA A 78 -4.00 -8.97 -9.25
N GLN A 79 -3.67 -9.98 -10.06
CA GLN A 79 -2.56 -10.89 -9.77
C GLN A 79 -1.20 -10.19 -9.87
N GLU A 80 -0.98 -9.41 -10.91
CA GLU A 80 0.25 -8.65 -11.09
C GLU A 80 0.31 -7.48 -10.08
N ALA A 81 -0.82 -6.80 -9.83
CA ALA A 81 -0.91 -5.76 -8.81
C ALA A 81 -0.48 -6.27 -7.43
N MET A 82 -0.91 -7.47 -7.03
CA MET A 82 -0.50 -8.07 -5.76
C MET A 82 1.01 -8.26 -5.68
N LYS A 83 1.67 -8.74 -6.74
CA LYS A 83 3.13 -8.91 -6.77
C LYS A 83 3.85 -7.57 -6.62
N GLU A 84 3.34 -6.54 -7.28
CA GLU A 84 3.92 -5.20 -7.20
C GLU A 84 3.75 -4.59 -5.80
N PHE A 85 2.61 -4.76 -5.15
CA PHE A 85 2.43 -4.33 -3.76
C PHE A 85 3.32 -5.10 -2.78
N GLN A 86 3.51 -6.42 -2.96
CA GLN A 86 4.44 -7.20 -2.15
C GLN A 86 5.88 -6.68 -2.30
N THR A 87 6.27 -6.32 -3.52
CA THR A 87 7.58 -5.73 -3.79
C THR A 87 7.70 -4.35 -3.15
N ALA A 88 6.67 -3.52 -3.27
CA ALA A 88 6.61 -2.21 -2.62
C ALA A 88 6.77 -2.34 -1.10
N ALA A 89 6.02 -3.25 -0.46
CA ALA A 89 6.11 -3.48 0.99
C ALA A 89 7.51 -3.91 1.45
N LYS A 90 8.24 -4.64 0.62
CA LYS A 90 9.61 -5.09 0.94
C LYS A 90 10.61 -3.93 1.04
N PHE A 91 10.44 -2.89 0.24
CA PHE A 91 11.38 -1.77 0.15
C PHE A 91 10.88 -0.49 0.84
N GLU A 92 9.60 -0.43 1.23
CA GLU A 92 9.05 0.74 1.90
C GLU A 92 9.47 0.79 3.37
N THR A 93 9.83 1.99 3.85
CA THR A 93 10.26 2.24 5.22
C THR A 93 9.34 3.20 5.98
N ASP A 94 8.58 4.02 5.26
CA ASP A 94 7.61 4.93 5.86
C ASP A 94 6.36 4.16 6.29
N LYS A 95 6.01 4.26 7.57
CA LYS A 95 4.91 3.50 8.16
C LYS A 95 3.56 3.82 7.51
N LYS A 96 3.29 5.09 7.20
CA LYS A 96 2.02 5.47 6.60
C LYS A 96 1.86 4.87 5.21
N ARG A 97 2.91 4.95 4.37
CA ARG A 97 2.89 4.31 3.04
C ARG A 97 2.83 2.80 3.14
N LEU A 98 3.49 2.19 4.13
CA LEU A 98 3.38 0.75 4.40
C LEU A 98 1.93 0.37 4.76
N SER A 99 1.24 1.19 5.56
CA SER A 99 -0.17 1.02 5.85
C SER A 99 -1.01 1.03 4.58
N ASP A 100 -0.80 2.00 3.69
CA ASP A 100 -1.54 2.11 2.43
C ASP A 100 -1.30 0.90 1.50
N ILE A 101 -0.06 0.40 1.46
CA ILE A 101 0.28 -0.80 0.67
C ILE A 101 -0.47 -2.03 1.21
N TYR A 102 -0.40 -2.29 2.53
CA TYR A 102 -1.09 -3.42 3.13
C TYR A 102 -2.62 -3.29 3.06
N HIS A 103 -3.15 -2.06 3.14
CA HIS A 103 -4.57 -1.81 2.90
C HIS A 103 -4.98 -2.29 1.50
N ASN A 104 -4.27 -1.86 0.46
CA ASN A 104 -4.57 -2.22 -0.93
C ASN A 104 -4.43 -3.72 -1.19
N MET A 105 -3.44 -4.38 -0.59
CA MET A 105 -3.33 -5.85 -0.62
C MET A 105 -4.54 -6.51 0.03
N GLY A 106 -4.98 -6.00 1.18
CA GLY A 106 -6.18 -6.47 1.87
C GLY A 106 -7.43 -6.32 1.02
N VAL A 107 -7.60 -5.18 0.33
CA VAL A 107 -8.75 -4.96 -0.59
C VAL A 107 -8.74 -5.97 -1.72
N LEU A 108 -7.61 -6.22 -2.37
CA LEU A 108 -7.51 -7.22 -3.44
C LEU A 108 -7.88 -8.63 -2.97
N LEU A 109 -7.39 -9.01 -1.80
CA LEU A 109 -7.69 -10.31 -1.20
C LEU A 109 -9.17 -10.43 -0.81
N HIS A 110 -9.74 -9.35 -0.27
CA HIS A 110 -11.16 -9.29 0.11
C HIS A 110 -12.07 -9.45 -1.12
N VAL A 111 -11.80 -8.71 -2.19
CA VAL A 111 -12.52 -8.85 -3.47
C VAL A 111 -12.36 -10.25 -4.05
N GLY A 112 -11.20 -10.87 -3.89
CA GLY A 112 -10.93 -12.25 -4.26
C GLY A 112 -11.50 -13.29 -3.28
N GLN A 113 -12.31 -12.87 -2.28
CA GLN A 113 -12.93 -13.74 -1.25
C GLN A 113 -11.93 -14.51 -0.38
N LYS A 114 -10.69 -14.07 -0.35
CA LYS A 114 -9.62 -14.60 0.51
C LYS A 114 -9.60 -13.88 1.85
N TYR A 115 -10.71 -14.03 2.60
CA TYR A 115 -10.98 -13.21 3.78
C TYR A 115 -9.95 -13.40 4.90
N ALA A 116 -9.42 -14.61 5.09
CA ALA A 116 -8.40 -14.85 6.12
C ALA A 116 -7.11 -14.07 5.83
N GLU A 117 -6.64 -14.12 4.59
CA GLU A 117 -5.44 -13.39 4.17
C GLU A 117 -5.70 -11.87 4.17
N ALA A 118 -6.92 -11.41 3.78
CA ALA A 118 -7.30 -10.01 3.84
C ALA A 118 -7.25 -9.46 5.27
N VAL A 119 -7.76 -10.22 6.25
CA VAL A 119 -7.70 -9.88 7.67
C VAL A 119 -6.25 -9.65 8.12
N GLU A 120 -5.32 -10.52 7.73
CA GLU A 120 -3.90 -10.35 8.10
C GLU A 120 -3.29 -9.10 7.44
N CYS A 121 -3.58 -8.82 6.17
CA CYS A 121 -3.13 -7.59 5.53
C CYS A 121 -3.69 -6.33 6.21
N TYR A 122 -4.96 -6.30 6.56
CA TYR A 122 -5.54 -5.17 7.28
C TYR A 122 -4.96 -4.99 8.69
N LYS A 123 -4.62 -6.07 9.39
CA LYS A 123 -3.88 -5.98 10.66
C LYS A 123 -2.51 -5.33 10.48
N GLU A 124 -1.76 -5.74 9.46
CA GLU A 124 -0.45 -5.11 9.16
C GLU A 124 -0.61 -3.63 8.79
N SER A 125 -1.64 -3.27 8.03
CA SER A 125 -1.97 -1.88 7.75
C SER A 125 -2.22 -1.09 9.03
N LEU A 126 -3.08 -1.60 9.94
CA LEU A 126 -3.41 -0.94 11.21
C LEU A 126 -2.25 -0.91 12.21
N ARG A 127 -1.30 -1.85 12.16
CA ARG A 127 -0.05 -1.78 12.96
C ARG A 127 0.82 -0.60 12.53
N ASN A 128 0.81 -0.26 11.24
CA ASN A 128 1.59 0.83 10.68
C ASN A 128 0.88 2.19 10.81
N ASP A 129 -0.45 2.21 10.66
CA ASP A 129 -1.28 3.40 10.91
C ASP A 129 -2.58 3.00 11.63
N PRO A 130 -2.61 3.04 12.97
CA PRO A 130 -3.80 2.74 13.75
C PRO A 130 -4.97 3.71 13.53
N SER A 131 -4.70 4.90 12.97
CA SER A 131 -5.72 5.92 12.71
C SER A 131 -6.49 5.72 11.40
N ASN A 132 -6.11 4.75 10.57
CA ASN A 132 -6.75 4.50 9.28
C ASN A 132 -8.14 3.87 9.47
N HIS A 133 -9.17 4.73 9.46
CA HIS A 133 -10.57 4.32 9.67
C HIS A 133 -11.09 3.43 8.54
N GLU A 134 -10.67 3.66 7.30
CA GLU A 134 -11.08 2.84 6.16
C GLU A 134 -10.57 1.41 6.30
N THR A 135 -9.30 1.25 6.66
CA THR A 135 -8.73 -0.08 6.94
C THR A 135 -9.45 -0.76 8.10
N ARG A 136 -9.78 -0.04 9.15
CA ARG A 136 -10.52 -0.58 10.31
C ARG A 136 -11.89 -1.11 9.89
N TYR A 137 -12.62 -0.34 9.09
CA TYR A 137 -13.90 -0.77 8.55
C TYR A 137 -13.77 -2.04 7.70
N ASN A 138 -12.82 -2.05 6.75
CA ASN A 138 -12.59 -3.19 5.87
C ASN A 138 -12.10 -4.44 6.63
N TYR A 139 -11.32 -4.24 7.70
CA TYR A 139 -10.91 -5.32 8.61
C TYR A 139 -12.10 -6.00 9.28
N ILE A 140 -13.04 -5.22 9.82
CA ILE A 140 -14.25 -5.73 10.47
C ILE A 140 -15.10 -6.49 9.46
N LEU A 141 -15.29 -5.91 8.27
CA LEU A 141 -16.07 -6.52 7.21
C LEU A 141 -15.45 -7.84 6.73
N ALA A 142 -14.12 -7.90 6.57
CA ALA A 142 -13.42 -9.12 6.21
C ALA A 142 -13.55 -10.21 7.29
N LYS A 143 -13.48 -9.85 8.57
CA LYS A 143 -13.72 -10.78 9.68
C LYS A 143 -15.13 -11.32 9.67
N TRP A 144 -16.13 -10.49 9.40
CA TRP A 144 -17.52 -10.92 9.29
C TRP A 144 -17.71 -11.91 8.15
N HIS A 145 -17.15 -11.64 6.97
CA HIS A 145 -17.21 -12.57 5.83
C HIS A 145 -16.48 -13.88 6.15
N LEU A 146 -15.32 -13.82 6.80
CA LEU A 146 -14.56 -15.00 7.20
C LEU A 146 -15.38 -15.90 8.14
N LYS A 147 -16.03 -15.30 9.12
CA LYS A 147 -16.89 -16.01 10.07
C LYS A 147 -18.07 -16.68 9.36
N ASN A 148 -18.74 -15.97 8.48
CA ASN A 148 -19.87 -16.51 7.71
C ASN A 148 -19.45 -17.62 6.74
N GLN A 149 -18.26 -17.52 6.15
CA GLN A 149 -17.70 -18.56 5.26
C GLN A 149 -17.38 -19.85 6.02
N GLN A 150 -17.01 -19.75 7.29
CA GLN A 150 -16.71 -20.92 8.14
C GLN A 150 -17.95 -21.57 8.77
N GLY A 151 -19.16 -21.07 8.49
CA GLY A 151 -20.43 -21.65 8.97
C GLY A 151 -20.76 -21.29 10.42
N ASP A 152 -20.04 -20.35 11.04
CA ASP A 152 -20.29 -19.90 12.43
C ASP A 152 -21.25 -18.70 12.45
N GLY A 153 -22.44 -18.88 11.86
CA GLY A 153 -23.48 -17.84 11.69
C GLY A 153 -24.33 -17.57 12.93
N GLY A 154 -23.75 -17.54 14.15
CA GLY A 154 -24.54 -17.55 15.38
C GLY A 154 -24.25 -16.46 16.43
N GLU A 155 -23.48 -15.40 16.16
CA GLU A 155 -23.37 -14.30 17.13
C GLU A 155 -23.97 -13.00 16.59
N ASN A 156 -24.86 -12.41 17.41
CA ASN A 156 -25.66 -11.23 17.13
C ASN A 156 -24.77 -10.02 16.77
N GLU A 157 -25.13 -9.26 15.71
CA GLU A 157 -24.51 -7.97 15.34
C GLU A 157 -24.48 -6.97 16.53
N GLN A 158 -25.32 -7.17 17.51
CA GLN A 158 -25.44 -6.33 18.71
C GLN A 158 -24.26 -6.51 19.66
N ASP A 159 -23.77 -7.74 19.84
CA ASP A 159 -22.61 -8.03 20.70
C ASP A 159 -21.27 -7.51 20.14
N GLN A 160 -21.16 -7.37 18.81
CA GLN A 160 -19.99 -6.79 18.19
C GLN A 160 -19.95 -5.26 18.33
N LYS A 161 -21.07 -4.57 18.14
CA LYS A 161 -21.17 -3.11 18.36
C LYS A 161 -20.87 -2.70 19.79
N ASP A 162 -21.30 -3.52 20.76
CA ASP A 162 -21.06 -3.23 22.19
C ASP A 162 -19.58 -3.43 22.57
N LYS A 163 -18.90 -4.41 21.99
CA LYS A 163 -17.46 -4.63 22.19
C LYS A 163 -16.59 -3.56 21.54
N GLU A 164 -16.96 -3.10 20.35
CA GLU A 164 -16.26 -2.01 19.65
C GLU A 164 -16.41 -0.68 20.37
N GLN A 165 -17.63 -0.34 20.85
CA GLN A 165 -17.83 0.87 21.65
C GLN A 165 -17.08 0.86 22.98
N GLN A 166 -16.83 -0.32 23.55
CA GLN A 166 -16.04 -0.44 24.78
C GLN A 166 -14.54 -0.28 24.49
N GLN A 167 -14.06 -0.76 23.35
CA GLN A 167 -12.65 -0.64 22.95
C GLN A 167 -12.32 0.80 22.56
N ASP A 168 -13.17 1.48 21.79
CA ASP A 168 -13.00 2.89 21.45
C ASP A 168 -12.98 3.79 22.69
N LYS A 169 -13.81 3.49 23.69
CA LYS A 169 -13.81 4.22 24.98
C LYS A 169 -12.58 3.96 25.85
N GLN A 170 -11.94 2.81 25.70
CA GLN A 170 -10.68 2.50 26.40
C GLN A 170 -9.49 3.21 25.71
N ASP A 171 -9.47 3.23 24.40
CA ASP A 171 -8.42 3.90 23.62
C ASP A 171 -8.48 5.42 23.78
N GLU A 172 -9.68 6.01 23.85
CA GLU A 172 -9.87 7.44 24.18
C GLU A 172 -9.37 7.79 25.58
N LYS A 173 -9.61 6.93 26.57
CA LYS A 173 -9.12 7.14 27.94
C LYS A 173 -7.61 7.02 28.07
N GLN A 174 -6.97 6.10 27.32
CA GLN A 174 -5.51 5.98 27.31
C GLN A 174 -4.85 7.19 26.61
N ASN A 175 -5.43 7.72 25.54
CA ASN A 175 -4.94 8.92 24.88
C ASN A 175 -5.05 10.19 25.75
N GLN A 176 -6.09 10.29 26.59
CA GLN A 176 -6.23 11.42 27.52
C GLN A 176 -5.27 11.37 28.70
N GLN A 177 -4.82 10.18 29.10
CA GLN A 177 -3.82 10.02 30.17
C GLN A 177 -2.36 10.25 29.72
N GLN A 178 -2.08 10.15 28.42
CA GLN A 178 -0.76 10.44 27.88
C GLN A 178 -0.52 11.93 27.55
N ASN A 179 -1.56 12.74 27.56
CA ASN A 179 -1.51 14.18 27.27
C ASN A 179 -1.62 15.07 28.52
N GLN A 180 -1.48 14.53 29.74
CA GLN A 180 -1.33 15.24 31.01
C GLN A 180 0.08 15.03 31.59
#